data_1543d43488287006db1ab60ae883a294
#
_entry.id   1543d43488287006db1ab60ae883a294
#
_cell.length_a   1.000
_cell.length_b   1.000
_cell.length_c   1.000
_cell.angle_alpha   90.00
_cell.angle_beta   90.00
_cell.angle_gamma   90.00
#
_symmetry.space_group_name_H-M   'P 1'
#
loop_
_entity.id
_entity.type
_entity.pdbx_description
1 polymer ?
#
loop_
_entity_poly.entity_id
_entity_poly.type
_entity_poly.pdbx_seq_one_letter_code
_entity_poly.pdbx_strand_id
1 'polypeptide(L)'
;MIDQQRVLRLREVTVRRDGATLLADVDWTVEAGQRWVILGPNGAGKTTLLQVAGAQLFPTSGTAQILGETLGRVDVFELRPRIGLTSAALAQLLPENERVLDVVVTAAYAVLGRWRESYDAADEQRAAGLLNQLGCAGLADRRFGTLSEGERKRVQIARALMTDPELLLLDEPAAGLDLGGREDLLRRLTRLAADPDAPAMALVTHHVEEIPPGCTHALLLRSGQVVAAGTLAAVLTAPALSECFGLRLRLDEADGRYAARAAAAV
;
A
#
# COMPACT_ATOMS: atom_id res chain seq x y z
N MET A 1 16.27 -9.10 23.77
CA MET A 1 15.95 -9.56 22.41
C MET A 1 15.02 -8.51 21.84
N ILE A 2 15.52 -7.71 20.89
CA ILE A 2 14.74 -6.70 20.18
C ILE A 2 13.76 -7.49 19.30
N ASP A 3 12.51 -7.10 19.36
CA ASP A 3 11.34 -7.69 18.72
C ASP A 3 11.47 -7.59 17.17
N GLN A 4 12.35 -8.40 16.59
CA GLN A 4 12.68 -8.43 15.14
C GLN A 4 11.49 -8.81 14.24
N GLN A 5 10.32 -9.11 14.82
CA GLN A 5 9.12 -9.47 14.09
C GLN A 5 8.21 -8.28 13.77
N ARG A 6 8.32 -7.15 14.47
CA ARG A 6 7.40 -6.02 14.28
C ARG A 6 7.92 -5.02 13.27
N VAL A 7 7.18 -4.92 12.17
CA VAL A 7 7.47 -3.97 11.08
C VAL A 7 6.81 -2.61 11.34
N LEU A 8 5.59 -2.61 11.90
CA LEU A 8 4.85 -1.41 12.23
C LEU A 8 4.12 -1.57 13.56
N ARG A 9 4.12 -0.52 14.38
CA ARG A 9 3.31 -0.43 15.59
C ARG A 9 2.81 0.99 15.80
N LEU A 10 1.53 1.18 15.67
CA LEU A 10 0.81 2.40 16.05
C LEU A 10 0.13 2.14 17.39
N ARG A 11 0.23 3.10 18.32
CA ARG A 11 -0.42 3.08 19.63
C ARG A 11 -1.11 4.40 19.89
N GLU A 12 -2.42 4.35 20.06
CA GLU A 12 -3.28 5.49 20.36
C GLU A 12 -3.02 6.67 19.41
N VAL A 13 -2.74 6.35 18.13
CA VAL A 13 -2.35 7.35 17.13
C VAL A 13 -3.55 8.21 16.77
N THR A 14 -3.42 9.51 17.03
CA THR A 14 -4.39 10.53 16.63
C THR A 14 -3.72 11.50 15.66
N VAL A 15 -4.43 11.84 14.57
CA VAL A 15 -4.01 12.86 13.61
C VAL A 15 -5.10 13.91 13.51
N ARG A 16 -4.73 15.18 13.80
CA ARG A 16 -5.60 16.36 13.64
C ARG A 16 -4.98 17.31 12.64
N ARG A 17 -5.76 17.81 11.73
CA ARG A 17 -5.33 18.81 10.74
C ARG A 17 -6.48 19.78 10.45
N ASP A 18 -6.18 21.06 10.41
CA ASP A 18 -7.14 22.14 10.07
C ASP A 18 -8.45 22.04 10.89
N GLY A 19 -8.34 21.71 12.19
CA GLY A 19 -9.48 21.55 13.10
C GLY A 19 -10.23 20.22 12.96
N ALA A 20 -9.93 19.39 11.95
CA ALA A 20 -10.55 18.08 11.75
C ALA A 20 -9.69 16.95 12.35
N THR A 21 -10.34 15.96 12.97
CA THR A 21 -9.69 14.72 13.38
C THR A 21 -9.76 13.72 12.23
N LEU A 22 -8.61 13.37 11.69
CA LEU A 22 -8.48 12.43 10.56
C LEU A 22 -8.28 10.99 11.03
N LEU A 23 -7.59 10.79 12.16
CA LEU A 23 -7.45 9.52 12.87
C LEU A 23 -7.67 9.80 14.37
N ALA A 24 -8.33 8.89 15.09
CA ALA A 24 -8.62 8.98 16.51
C ALA A 24 -8.28 7.68 17.21
N ASP A 25 -7.26 7.72 18.06
CA ASP A 25 -6.82 6.63 18.96
C ASP A 25 -6.64 5.29 18.23
N VAL A 26 -5.91 5.32 17.11
CA VAL A 26 -5.69 4.14 16.25
C VAL A 26 -4.57 3.28 16.82
N ASP A 27 -4.90 2.01 17.10
CA ASP A 27 -3.98 0.93 17.40
C ASP A 27 -3.86 0.00 16.18
N TRP A 28 -2.64 -0.21 15.69
CA TRP A 28 -2.37 -1.13 14.60
C TRP A 28 -0.96 -1.69 14.67
N THR A 29 -0.82 -3.00 14.55
CA THR A 29 0.47 -3.69 14.55
C THR A 29 0.59 -4.56 13.30
N VAL A 30 1.73 -4.47 12.61
CA VAL A 30 2.08 -5.31 11.47
C VAL A 30 3.37 -6.05 11.81
N GLU A 31 3.38 -7.36 11.63
CA GLU A 31 4.54 -8.21 11.80
C GLU A 31 5.15 -8.59 10.43
N ALA A 32 6.41 -9.00 10.44
CA ALA A 32 7.07 -9.50 9.24
C ALA A 32 6.26 -10.65 8.61
N GLY A 33 6.19 -10.67 7.29
CA GLY A 33 5.44 -11.68 6.56
C GLY A 33 3.93 -11.49 6.55
N GLN A 34 3.36 -10.51 7.27
CA GLN A 34 1.92 -10.24 7.18
C GLN A 34 1.56 -9.44 5.93
N ARG A 35 0.37 -9.74 5.40
CA ARG A 35 -0.23 -9.09 4.23
C ARG A 35 -1.59 -8.53 4.65
N TRP A 36 -1.64 -7.22 4.81
CA TRP A 36 -2.81 -6.50 5.31
C TRP A 36 -3.63 -5.88 4.19
N VAL A 37 -4.93 -5.96 4.29
CA VAL A 37 -5.85 -5.09 3.55
C VAL A 37 -6.52 -4.11 4.52
N ILE A 38 -6.55 -2.83 4.15
CA ILE A 38 -7.21 -1.76 4.91
C ILE A 38 -8.44 -1.34 4.11
N LEU A 39 -9.61 -1.57 4.68
CA LEU A 39 -10.91 -1.29 4.06
C LEU A 39 -11.65 -0.19 4.82
N GLY A 40 -12.50 0.53 4.11
CA GLY A 40 -13.37 1.55 4.67
C GLY A 40 -13.91 2.50 3.62
N PRO A 41 -14.96 3.26 3.92
CA PRO A 41 -15.54 4.23 3.00
C PRO A 41 -14.54 5.36 2.65
N ASN A 42 -14.88 6.12 1.61
CA ASN A 42 -14.11 7.32 1.28
C ASN A 42 -14.16 8.31 2.44
N GLY A 43 -13.04 8.95 2.74
CA GLY A 43 -12.91 9.84 3.90
C GLY A 43 -12.74 9.13 5.25
N ALA A 44 -12.63 7.80 5.30
CA ALA A 44 -12.43 7.05 6.55
C ALA A 44 -11.08 7.29 7.25
N GLY A 45 -10.10 7.92 6.57
CA GLY A 45 -8.75 8.14 7.10
C GLY A 45 -7.68 7.16 6.59
N LYS A 46 -8.01 6.28 5.63
CA LYS A 46 -7.12 5.23 5.13
C LYS A 46 -5.78 5.76 4.59
N THR A 47 -5.82 6.75 3.70
CA THR A 47 -4.62 7.42 3.17
C THR A 47 -3.81 8.08 4.29
N THR A 48 -4.48 8.72 5.27
CA THR A 48 -3.80 9.32 6.43
C THR A 48 -3.09 8.26 7.27
N LEU A 49 -3.72 7.10 7.46
CA LEU A 49 -3.11 5.95 8.16
C LEU A 49 -1.86 5.46 7.42
N LEU A 50 -1.93 5.32 6.08
CA LEU A 50 -0.77 4.95 5.27
C LEU A 50 0.33 6.03 5.31
N GLN A 51 -0.01 7.31 5.31
CA GLN A 51 0.96 8.39 5.42
C GLN A 51 1.72 8.36 6.75
N VAL A 52 1.05 8.01 7.85
CA VAL A 52 1.72 7.78 9.14
C VAL A 52 2.62 6.55 9.06
N ALA A 53 2.12 5.43 8.55
CA ALA A 53 2.87 4.18 8.39
C ALA A 53 4.07 4.33 7.42
N GLY A 54 3.97 5.22 6.44
CA GLY A 54 5.01 5.54 5.46
C GLY A 54 5.95 6.68 5.90
N ALA A 55 5.92 7.09 7.17
CA ALA A 55 6.72 8.20 7.71
C ALA A 55 6.57 9.52 6.92
N GLN A 56 5.43 9.71 6.24
CA GLN A 56 5.10 10.94 5.50
C GLN A 56 4.39 11.98 6.38
N LEU A 57 3.71 11.51 7.43
CA LEU A 57 2.93 12.32 8.35
C LEU A 57 3.23 11.91 9.80
N PHE A 58 3.46 12.91 10.65
CA PHE A 58 3.66 12.68 12.08
C PHE A 58 2.29 12.68 12.79
N PRO A 59 2.07 11.78 13.78
CA PRO A 59 0.88 11.82 14.60
C PRO A 59 0.84 13.09 15.47
N THR A 60 -0.37 13.59 15.75
CA THR A 60 -0.59 14.70 16.69
C THR A 60 -0.40 14.22 18.12
N SER A 61 -0.82 12.97 18.42
CA SER A 61 -0.60 12.28 19.70
C SER A 61 -0.50 10.77 19.45
N GLY A 62 -0.08 10.03 20.47
CA GLY A 62 0.21 8.61 20.38
C GLY A 62 1.64 8.33 19.92
N THR A 63 1.94 7.09 19.58
CA THR A 63 3.29 6.67 19.18
C THR A 63 3.22 5.84 17.91
N ALA A 64 4.08 6.17 16.93
CA ALA A 64 4.27 5.38 15.72
C ALA A 64 5.71 4.85 15.70
N GLN A 65 5.85 3.52 15.69
CA GLN A 65 7.11 2.82 15.51
C GLN A 65 7.08 2.09 14.17
N ILE A 66 8.10 2.30 13.34
CA ILE A 66 8.21 1.74 11.99
C ILE A 66 9.61 1.17 11.85
N LEU A 67 9.70 -0.13 11.51
CA LEU A 67 10.97 -0.84 11.35
C LEU A 67 11.92 -0.68 12.55
N GLY A 68 11.34 -0.71 13.76
CA GLY A 68 12.07 -0.54 15.02
C GLY A 68 12.30 0.91 15.44
N GLU A 69 12.10 1.88 14.53
CA GLU A 69 12.35 3.29 14.76
C GLU A 69 11.08 4.04 15.21
N THR A 70 11.22 5.00 16.12
CA THR A 70 10.11 5.84 16.58
C THR A 70 10.05 7.16 15.82
N LEU A 71 8.92 7.45 15.17
CA LEU A 71 8.71 8.74 14.49
C LEU A 71 8.90 9.91 15.48
N GLY A 72 9.64 10.91 15.02
CA GLY A 72 10.04 12.06 15.83
C GLY A 72 11.35 11.88 16.61
N ARG A 73 11.96 10.67 16.56
CA ARG A 73 13.28 10.38 17.17
C ARG A 73 14.30 9.82 16.17
N VAL A 74 13.88 9.59 14.94
CA VAL A 74 14.70 9.05 13.83
C VAL A 74 14.76 10.07 12.69
N ASP A 75 15.84 10.04 11.92
CA ASP A 75 15.90 10.75 10.64
C ASP A 75 15.01 10.02 9.63
N VAL A 76 13.95 10.68 9.21
CA VAL A 76 12.99 10.09 8.24
C VAL A 76 13.62 9.86 6.85
N PHE A 77 14.72 10.56 6.52
CA PHE A 77 15.43 10.33 5.26
C PHE A 77 16.18 8.99 5.25
N GLU A 78 16.59 8.48 6.41
CA GLU A 78 17.16 7.14 6.56
C GLU A 78 16.07 6.05 6.63
N LEU A 79 14.89 6.39 7.16
CA LEU A 79 13.78 5.43 7.33
C LEU A 79 12.99 5.20 6.03
N ARG A 80 12.68 6.27 5.28
CA ARG A 80 11.83 6.20 4.09
C ARG A 80 12.32 5.27 2.98
N PRO A 81 13.62 5.14 2.69
CA PRO A 81 14.12 4.18 1.70
C PRO A 81 13.80 2.72 2.03
N ARG A 82 13.58 2.40 3.32
CA ARG A 82 13.18 1.07 3.79
C ARG A 82 11.69 0.79 3.65
N ILE A 83 10.90 1.79 3.18
CA ILE A 83 9.45 1.73 3.02
C ILE A 83 9.10 2.00 1.55
N GLY A 84 8.58 1.00 0.87
CA GLY A 84 7.98 1.17 -0.46
C GLY A 84 6.59 1.78 -0.33
N LEU A 85 6.34 2.89 -1.01
CA LEU A 85 5.03 3.56 -0.98
C LEU A 85 4.55 3.89 -2.38
N THR A 86 3.29 3.55 -2.68
CA THR A 86 2.56 4.08 -3.83
C THR A 86 1.36 4.88 -3.37
N SER A 87 1.18 6.06 -3.96
CA SER A 87 0.01 6.91 -3.72
C SER A 87 -0.28 7.79 -4.93
N ALA A 88 -1.50 8.30 -5.06
CA ALA A 88 -1.85 9.23 -6.11
C ALA A 88 -1.00 10.51 -6.08
N ALA A 89 -0.68 11.01 -4.88
CA ALA A 89 0.16 12.19 -4.71
C ALA A 89 1.59 11.96 -5.22
N LEU A 90 2.19 10.81 -4.91
CA LEU A 90 3.53 10.45 -5.41
C LEU A 90 3.50 10.24 -6.93
N ALA A 91 2.44 9.63 -7.46
CA ALA A 91 2.26 9.40 -8.89
C ALA A 91 2.30 10.70 -9.71
N GLN A 92 1.70 11.77 -9.19
CA GLN A 92 1.67 13.10 -9.84
C GLN A 92 3.04 13.79 -9.89
N LEU A 93 3.98 13.38 -9.04
CA LEU A 93 5.33 13.93 -9.00
C LEU A 93 6.28 13.23 -9.97
N LEU A 94 5.90 12.08 -10.53
CA LEU A 94 6.75 11.32 -11.45
C LEU A 94 6.84 12.03 -12.82
N PRO A 95 8.05 12.22 -13.37
CA PRO A 95 8.24 12.92 -14.64
C PRO A 95 7.65 12.14 -15.81
N GLU A 96 6.68 12.70 -16.52
CA GLU A 96 6.00 12.04 -17.65
C GLU A 96 6.93 11.76 -18.84
N ASN A 97 7.97 12.57 -19.00
CA ASN A 97 8.91 12.46 -20.13
C ASN A 97 10.03 11.44 -19.90
N GLU A 98 10.19 10.92 -18.68
CA GLU A 98 11.20 9.94 -18.36
C GLU A 98 10.88 8.57 -18.96
N ARG A 99 11.94 7.79 -19.27
CA ARG A 99 11.75 6.38 -19.64
C ARG A 99 11.26 5.59 -18.42
N VAL A 100 10.45 4.59 -18.65
CA VAL A 100 9.91 3.72 -17.61
C VAL A 100 11.03 3.08 -16.78
N LEU A 101 12.11 2.60 -17.41
CA LEU A 101 13.27 2.06 -16.70
C LEU A 101 13.88 3.12 -15.76
N ASP A 102 14.04 4.37 -16.24
CA ASP A 102 14.61 5.45 -15.44
C ASP A 102 13.70 5.84 -14.27
N VAL A 103 12.36 5.84 -14.47
CA VAL A 103 11.39 6.04 -13.39
C VAL A 103 11.58 5.01 -12.27
N VAL A 104 11.88 3.75 -12.57
CA VAL A 104 12.09 2.71 -11.56
C VAL A 104 13.47 2.84 -10.93
N VAL A 105 14.53 2.92 -11.74
CA VAL A 105 15.91 2.91 -11.24
C VAL A 105 16.22 4.10 -10.32
N THR A 106 15.65 5.28 -10.59
CA THR A 106 15.85 6.49 -9.78
C THR A 106 15.36 6.36 -8.34
N ALA A 107 14.49 5.38 -8.04
CA ALA A 107 14.06 5.11 -6.67
C ALA A 107 15.20 4.60 -5.77
N ALA A 108 16.21 3.93 -6.32
CA ALA A 108 17.38 3.47 -5.54
C ALA A 108 18.08 4.61 -4.80
N TYR A 109 18.00 5.81 -5.34
CA TYR A 109 18.61 7.03 -4.78
C TYR A 109 17.58 8.01 -4.20
N ALA A 110 16.35 7.59 -4.01
CA ALA A 110 15.23 8.39 -3.51
C ALA A 110 14.95 9.68 -4.31
N VAL A 111 15.30 9.70 -5.62
CA VAL A 111 15.04 10.82 -6.53
C VAL A 111 13.90 10.52 -7.49
N LEU A 112 13.18 11.55 -7.95
CA LEU A 112 11.99 11.39 -8.78
C LEU A 112 12.28 11.30 -10.28
N GLY A 113 13.40 11.84 -10.74
CA GLY A 113 13.81 11.82 -12.14
C GLY A 113 15.31 11.59 -12.27
N ARG A 114 15.75 11.16 -13.46
CA ARG A 114 17.16 10.93 -13.72
C ARG A 114 17.91 12.27 -13.75
N TRP A 115 18.91 12.39 -12.89
CA TRP A 115 19.77 13.55 -12.83
C TRP A 115 21.18 13.20 -13.33
N ARG A 116 22.22 13.51 -12.54
CA ARG A 116 23.62 13.29 -12.89
C ARG A 116 24.23 12.03 -12.25
N GLU A 117 23.43 11.31 -11.46
CA GLU A 117 23.87 10.08 -10.81
C GLU A 117 24.20 9.03 -11.88
N SER A 118 25.31 8.33 -11.69
CA SER A 118 25.60 7.14 -12.47
C SER A 118 24.94 5.95 -11.79
N TYR A 119 23.95 5.37 -12.44
CA TYR A 119 23.38 4.10 -12.02
C TYR A 119 24.27 2.97 -12.52
N ASP A 120 24.54 2.00 -11.66
CA ASP A 120 25.33 0.86 -12.06
C ASP A 120 24.50 -0.20 -12.82
N ALA A 121 25.17 -1.18 -13.39
CA ALA A 121 24.51 -2.23 -14.16
C ALA A 121 23.61 -3.11 -13.25
N ALA A 122 23.89 -3.21 -11.95
CA ALA A 122 23.08 -3.97 -11.01
C ALA A 122 21.76 -3.26 -10.73
N ASP A 123 21.76 -1.93 -10.58
CA ASP A 123 20.55 -1.12 -10.44
C ASP A 123 19.64 -1.25 -11.66
N GLU A 124 20.19 -1.12 -12.85
CA GLU A 124 19.42 -1.27 -14.10
C GLU A 124 18.86 -2.69 -14.28
N GLN A 125 19.66 -3.70 -13.94
CA GLN A 125 19.23 -5.11 -13.98
C GLN A 125 18.11 -5.38 -12.97
N ARG A 126 18.20 -4.85 -11.74
CA ARG A 126 17.15 -4.96 -10.75
C ARG A 126 15.86 -4.28 -11.21
N ALA A 127 15.93 -3.05 -11.72
CA ALA A 127 14.78 -2.33 -12.24
C ALA A 127 14.10 -3.09 -13.39
N ALA A 128 14.89 -3.64 -14.33
CA ALA A 128 14.37 -4.47 -15.43
C ALA A 128 13.70 -5.75 -14.90
N GLY A 129 14.28 -6.39 -13.89
CA GLY A 129 13.69 -7.56 -13.21
C GLY A 129 12.35 -7.25 -12.57
N LEU A 130 12.23 -6.13 -11.85
CA LEU A 130 10.99 -5.67 -11.23
C LEU A 130 9.92 -5.33 -12.28
N LEU A 131 10.31 -4.66 -13.37
CA LEU A 131 9.41 -4.40 -14.49
C LEU A 131 8.91 -5.70 -15.14
N ASN A 132 9.75 -6.71 -15.27
CA ASN A 132 9.34 -8.02 -15.77
C ASN A 132 8.36 -8.71 -14.82
N GLN A 133 8.63 -8.70 -13.52
CA GLN A 133 7.76 -9.26 -12.49
C GLN A 133 6.35 -8.63 -12.51
N LEU A 134 6.30 -7.31 -12.74
CA LEU A 134 5.05 -6.54 -12.87
C LEU A 134 4.48 -6.54 -14.30
N GLY A 135 5.07 -7.30 -15.26
CA GLY A 135 4.61 -7.42 -16.65
C GLY A 135 4.74 -6.14 -17.47
N CYS A 136 5.75 -5.37 -17.15
CA CYS A 136 6.07 -4.11 -17.80
C CYS A 136 7.40 -4.16 -18.58
N ALA A 137 8.00 -5.36 -18.78
CA ALA A 137 9.31 -5.49 -19.45
C ALA A 137 9.33 -4.82 -20.83
N GLY A 138 8.29 -5.01 -21.66
CA GLY A 138 8.20 -4.39 -23.00
C GLY A 138 7.94 -2.88 -22.98
N LEU A 139 7.84 -2.27 -21.80
CA LEU A 139 7.56 -0.83 -21.63
C LEU A 139 8.81 -0.05 -21.20
N ALA A 140 9.93 -0.73 -20.93
CA ALA A 140 11.14 -0.15 -20.31
C ALA A 140 11.64 1.12 -21.02
N ASP A 141 11.62 1.15 -22.36
CA ASP A 141 12.08 2.27 -23.17
C ASP A 141 10.98 3.29 -23.53
N ARG A 142 9.73 3.03 -23.15
CA ARG A 142 8.64 3.98 -23.38
C ARG A 142 8.70 5.14 -22.38
N ARG A 143 8.11 6.26 -22.73
CA ARG A 143 7.93 7.39 -21.82
C ARG A 143 6.78 7.09 -20.84
N PHE A 144 6.99 7.35 -19.54
CA PHE A 144 6.02 7.09 -18.48
C PHE A 144 4.65 7.74 -18.75
N GLY A 145 4.64 8.98 -19.28
CA GLY A 145 3.43 9.70 -19.64
C GLY A 145 2.58 9.06 -20.75
N THR A 146 3.15 8.13 -21.55
CA THR A 146 2.44 7.45 -22.64
C THR A 146 1.78 6.14 -22.21
N LEU A 147 1.93 5.76 -20.94
CA LEU A 147 1.39 4.52 -20.41
C LEU A 147 -0.11 4.64 -20.10
N SER A 148 -0.85 3.56 -20.23
CA SER A 148 -2.18 3.41 -19.68
C SER A 148 -2.16 3.49 -18.14
N GLU A 149 -3.29 3.77 -17.52
CA GLU A 149 -3.37 3.87 -16.05
C GLU A 149 -2.91 2.56 -15.37
N GLY A 150 -3.31 1.41 -15.87
CA GLY A 150 -2.88 0.11 -15.35
C GLY A 150 -1.37 -0.15 -15.50
N GLU A 151 -0.77 0.28 -16.62
CA GLU A 151 0.68 0.21 -16.81
C GLU A 151 1.39 1.15 -15.83
N ARG A 152 0.90 2.39 -15.65
CA ARG A 152 1.45 3.36 -14.70
C ARG A 152 1.42 2.80 -13.26
N LYS A 153 0.31 2.21 -12.82
CA LYS A 153 0.18 1.60 -11.49
C LYS A 153 1.20 0.49 -11.26
N ARG A 154 1.39 -0.40 -12.24
CA ARG A 154 2.38 -1.48 -12.15
C ARG A 154 3.82 -0.95 -12.11
N VAL A 155 4.15 0.06 -12.90
CA VAL A 155 5.46 0.72 -12.86
C VAL A 155 5.71 1.41 -11.51
N GLN A 156 4.70 2.03 -10.91
CA GLN A 156 4.79 2.63 -9.57
C GLN A 156 5.07 1.58 -8.49
N ILE A 157 4.47 0.39 -8.59
CA ILE A 157 4.75 -0.72 -7.67
C ILE A 157 6.18 -1.24 -7.87
N ALA A 158 6.62 -1.40 -9.14
CA ALA A 158 8.01 -1.76 -9.44
C ALA A 158 9.00 -0.74 -8.84
N ARG A 159 8.70 0.55 -8.98
CA ARG A 159 9.46 1.64 -8.37
C ARG A 159 9.50 1.54 -6.83
N ALA A 160 8.35 1.26 -6.19
CA ALA A 160 8.28 1.13 -4.73
C ALA A 160 9.07 -0.07 -4.19
N LEU A 161 9.30 -1.10 -5.00
CA LEU A 161 10.10 -2.28 -4.68
C LEU A 161 11.60 -2.11 -4.96
N MET A 162 12.01 -1.02 -5.64
CA MET A 162 13.40 -0.84 -6.11
C MET A 162 14.41 -0.80 -4.97
N THR A 163 14.06 -0.19 -3.83
CA THR A 163 14.93 -0.05 -2.66
C THR A 163 14.99 -1.29 -1.76
N ASP A 164 14.36 -2.39 -2.16
CA ASP A 164 14.23 -3.60 -1.34
C ASP A 164 13.58 -3.31 0.03
N PRO A 165 12.38 -2.74 0.04
CA PRO A 165 11.79 -2.27 1.27
C PRO A 165 11.40 -3.43 2.19
N GLU A 166 11.40 -3.19 3.50
CA GLU A 166 10.91 -4.12 4.52
C GLU A 166 9.37 -4.01 4.69
N LEU A 167 8.80 -2.87 4.30
CA LEU A 167 7.36 -2.59 4.33
C LEU A 167 6.90 -1.98 2.99
N LEU A 168 5.89 -2.58 2.36
CA LEU A 168 5.27 -2.08 1.14
C LEU A 168 3.86 -1.57 1.42
N LEU A 169 3.62 -0.31 1.11
CA LEU A 169 2.36 0.39 1.31
C LEU A 169 1.74 0.77 -0.04
N LEU A 170 0.55 0.27 -0.32
CA LEU A 170 -0.15 0.47 -1.58
C LEU A 170 -1.48 1.21 -1.34
N ASP A 171 -1.55 2.49 -1.73
CA ASP A 171 -2.75 3.30 -1.57
C ASP A 171 -3.61 3.23 -2.84
N GLU A 172 -4.72 2.51 -2.76
CA GLU A 172 -5.69 2.29 -3.84
C GLU A 172 -5.05 1.92 -5.19
N PRO A 173 -4.22 0.86 -5.24
CA PRO A 173 -3.45 0.53 -6.43
C PRO A 173 -4.31 0.13 -7.64
N ALA A 174 -5.54 -0.34 -7.42
CA ALA A 174 -6.48 -0.74 -8.47
C ALA A 174 -7.47 0.37 -8.87
N ALA A 175 -7.46 1.53 -8.20
CA ALA A 175 -8.38 2.61 -8.52
C ALA A 175 -8.23 3.10 -9.97
N GLY A 176 -9.35 3.25 -10.67
CA GLY A 176 -9.40 3.72 -12.06
C GLY A 176 -9.09 2.65 -13.12
N LEU A 177 -8.82 1.41 -12.71
CA LEU A 177 -8.58 0.32 -13.65
C LEU A 177 -9.90 -0.29 -14.17
N ASP A 178 -9.90 -0.68 -15.43
CA ASP A 178 -10.94 -1.55 -15.95
C ASP A 178 -10.84 -2.97 -15.34
N LEU A 179 -11.81 -3.82 -15.62
CA LEU A 179 -11.85 -5.17 -15.09
C LEU A 179 -10.57 -5.97 -15.43
N GLY A 180 -10.09 -5.88 -16.68
CA GLY A 180 -8.91 -6.62 -17.14
C GLY A 180 -7.64 -6.16 -16.44
N GLY A 181 -7.45 -4.84 -16.35
CA GLY A 181 -6.31 -4.21 -15.66
C GLY A 181 -6.31 -4.52 -14.17
N ARG A 182 -7.47 -4.49 -13.51
CA ARG A 182 -7.63 -4.86 -12.10
C ARG A 182 -7.24 -6.33 -11.87
N GLU A 183 -7.79 -7.26 -12.66
CA GLU A 183 -7.50 -8.69 -12.50
C GLU A 183 -6.02 -9.02 -12.79
N ASP A 184 -5.40 -8.36 -13.77
CA ASP A 184 -3.97 -8.52 -14.03
C ASP A 184 -3.12 -8.01 -12.83
N LEU A 185 -3.46 -6.85 -12.29
CA LEU A 185 -2.78 -6.31 -11.10
C LEU A 185 -2.93 -7.25 -9.90
N LEU A 186 -4.14 -7.72 -9.60
CA LEU A 186 -4.40 -8.62 -8.47
C LEU A 186 -3.62 -9.93 -8.59
N ARG A 187 -3.54 -10.53 -9.80
CA ARG A 187 -2.71 -11.73 -10.02
C ARG A 187 -1.22 -11.48 -9.71
N ARG A 188 -0.71 -10.30 -10.00
CA ARG A 188 0.70 -9.92 -9.72
C ARG A 188 0.92 -9.70 -8.23
N LEU A 189 -0.01 -9.00 -7.57
CA LEU A 189 0.02 -8.81 -6.11
C LEU A 189 -0.11 -10.15 -5.37
N THR A 190 -0.92 -11.08 -5.87
CA THR A 190 -1.02 -12.45 -5.33
C THR A 190 0.32 -13.19 -5.42
N ARG A 191 1.02 -13.08 -6.56
CA ARG A 191 2.36 -13.69 -6.72
C ARG A 191 3.37 -13.06 -5.77
N LEU A 192 3.35 -11.73 -5.64
CA LEU A 192 4.19 -11.01 -4.69
C LEU A 192 3.87 -11.44 -3.25
N ALA A 193 2.59 -11.55 -2.88
CA ALA A 193 2.18 -11.99 -1.55
C ALA A 193 2.56 -13.45 -1.23
N ALA A 194 2.71 -14.29 -2.25
CA ALA A 194 3.12 -15.69 -2.10
C ALA A 194 4.65 -15.86 -1.97
N ASP A 195 5.43 -14.84 -2.27
CA ASP A 195 6.88 -14.85 -2.13
C ASP A 195 7.26 -14.73 -0.64
N PRO A 196 7.98 -15.71 -0.07
CA PRO A 196 8.40 -15.66 1.34
C PRO A 196 9.36 -14.50 1.64
N ASP A 197 10.13 -14.05 0.65
CA ASP A 197 11.10 -12.97 0.79
C ASP A 197 10.47 -11.59 0.52
N ALA A 198 9.17 -11.54 0.16
CA ALA A 198 8.49 -10.26 -0.07
C ALA A 198 8.33 -9.46 1.23
N PRO A 199 8.37 -8.11 1.15
CA PRO A 199 8.16 -7.23 2.30
C PRO A 199 6.82 -7.48 2.98
N ALA A 200 6.67 -7.10 4.25
CA ALA A 200 5.36 -6.94 4.84
C ALA A 200 4.55 -5.95 3.99
N MET A 201 3.26 -6.23 3.77
CA MET A 201 2.46 -5.43 2.83
C MET A 201 1.18 -4.92 3.48
N ALA A 202 0.84 -3.65 3.21
CA ALA A 202 -0.48 -3.11 3.50
C ALA A 202 -1.08 -2.45 2.25
N LEU A 203 -2.24 -2.93 1.83
CA LEU A 203 -2.99 -2.44 0.68
C LEU A 203 -4.25 -1.74 1.17
N VAL A 204 -4.45 -0.50 0.77
CA VAL A 204 -5.69 0.26 1.00
C VAL A 204 -6.61 0.10 -0.20
N THR A 205 -7.87 -0.17 0.06
CA THR A 205 -8.95 -0.14 -0.93
C THR A 205 -10.30 0.15 -0.25
N HIS A 206 -11.30 0.47 -1.04
CA HIS A 206 -12.70 0.56 -0.61
C HIS A 206 -13.58 -0.54 -1.25
N HIS A 207 -12.97 -1.47 -2.01
CA HIS A 207 -13.63 -2.58 -2.68
C HIS A 207 -13.10 -3.92 -2.16
N VAL A 208 -13.97 -4.79 -1.67
CA VAL A 208 -13.57 -6.13 -1.21
C VAL A 208 -13.09 -7.02 -2.38
N GLU A 209 -13.55 -6.74 -3.59
CA GLU A 209 -13.17 -7.41 -4.83
C GLU A 209 -11.70 -7.17 -5.19
N GLU A 210 -11.08 -6.15 -4.60
CA GLU A 210 -9.67 -5.77 -4.82
C GLU A 210 -8.71 -6.41 -3.82
N ILE A 211 -9.20 -7.29 -2.95
CA ILE A 211 -8.36 -8.05 -2.02
C ILE A 211 -7.63 -9.16 -2.79
N PRO A 212 -6.28 -9.12 -2.90
CA PRO A 212 -5.54 -10.19 -3.54
C PRO A 212 -5.62 -11.46 -2.69
N PRO A 213 -5.78 -12.65 -3.29
CA PRO A 213 -5.50 -13.89 -2.60
C PRO A 213 -4.10 -13.88 -1.96
N GLY A 214 -3.99 -14.42 -0.74
CA GLY A 214 -2.75 -14.36 0.03
C GLY A 214 -2.68 -13.23 1.07
N CYS A 215 -3.66 -12.31 1.11
CA CYS A 215 -3.83 -11.43 2.26
C CYS A 215 -4.13 -12.25 3.51
N THR A 216 -3.44 -11.94 4.61
CA THR A 216 -3.52 -12.68 5.89
C THR A 216 -4.36 -11.94 6.92
N HIS A 217 -4.39 -10.61 6.86
CA HIS A 217 -4.99 -9.73 7.85
C HIS A 217 -5.84 -8.64 7.20
N ALA A 218 -6.79 -8.12 7.95
CA ALA A 218 -7.59 -6.97 7.56
C ALA A 218 -7.72 -5.95 8.69
N LEU A 219 -7.87 -4.68 8.31
CA LEU A 219 -8.23 -3.57 9.19
C LEU A 219 -9.41 -2.83 8.55
N LEU A 220 -10.49 -2.68 9.28
CA LEU A 220 -11.65 -1.90 8.90
C LEU A 220 -11.60 -0.53 9.57
N LEU A 221 -11.63 0.54 8.78
CA LEU A 221 -11.53 1.91 9.24
C LEU A 221 -12.79 2.70 8.88
N ARG A 222 -13.37 3.42 9.86
CA ARG A 222 -14.51 4.31 9.65
C ARG A 222 -14.34 5.58 10.46
N SER A 223 -14.48 6.74 9.83
CA SER A 223 -14.42 8.05 10.50
C SER A 223 -13.16 8.23 11.38
N GLY A 224 -12.01 7.75 10.91
CA GLY A 224 -10.72 7.83 11.61
C GLY A 224 -10.54 6.81 12.73
N GLN A 225 -11.46 5.89 12.96
CA GLN A 225 -11.41 4.88 14.02
C GLN A 225 -11.37 3.47 13.45
N VAL A 226 -10.68 2.57 14.15
CA VAL A 226 -10.63 1.14 13.82
C VAL A 226 -11.94 0.49 14.28
N VAL A 227 -12.69 -0.07 13.33
CA VAL A 227 -13.90 -0.86 13.61
C VAL A 227 -13.51 -2.30 14.00
N ALA A 228 -12.58 -2.89 13.26
CA ALA A 228 -12.04 -4.21 13.52
C ALA A 228 -10.64 -4.34 12.92
N ALA A 229 -9.75 -5.10 13.55
CA ALA A 229 -8.43 -5.46 13.03
C ALA A 229 -8.04 -6.86 13.50
N GLY A 230 -7.38 -7.64 12.63
CA GLY A 230 -6.95 -9.00 12.93
C GLY A 230 -6.81 -9.87 11.69
N THR A 231 -6.88 -11.19 11.87
CA THR A 231 -6.80 -12.11 10.72
C THR A 231 -7.94 -11.85 9.73
N LEU A 232 -7.66 -12.05 8.44
CA LEU A 232 -8.61 -11.76 7.36
C LEU A 232 -9.97 -12.44 7.60
N ALA A 233 -9.95 -13.72 7.95
CA ALA A 233 -11.17 -14.50 8.19
C ALA A 233 -11.98 -14.01 9.40
N ALA A 234 -11.32 -13.49 10.45
CA ALA A 234 -12.01 -12.99 11.63
C ALA A 234 -12.65 -11.61 11.40
N VAL A 235 -12.03 -10.78 10.57
CA VAL A 235 -12.42 -9.37 10.36
C VAL A 235 -13.33 -9.22 9.14
N LEU A 236 -13.07 -9.94 8.05
CA LEU A 236 -13.83 -9.80 6.81
C LEU A 236 -15.14 -10.58 6.89
N THR A 237 -16.10 -10.04 7.61
CA THR A 237 -17.43 -10.62 7.82
C THR A 237 -18.53 -9.65 7.39
N ALA A 238 -19.69 -10.16 6.99
CA ALA A 238 -20.83 -9.31 6.60
C ALA A 238 -21.26 -8.34 7.70
N PRO A 239 -21.32 -8.71 9.00
CA PRO A 239 -21.62 -7.76 10.08
C PRO A 239 -20.59 -6.64 10.21
N ALA A 240 -19.28 -6.98 10.25
CA ALA A 240 -18.21 -5.98 10.42
C ALA A 240 -18.11 -5.03 9.22
N LEU A 241 -18.27 -5.54 7.99
CA LEU A 241 -18.37 -4.71 6.80
C LEU A 241 -19.61 -3.81 6.83
N SER A 242 -20.75 -4.34 7.27
CA SER A 242 -21.99 -3.55 7.37
C SER A 242 -21.85 -2.39 8.36
N GLU A 243 -21.20 -2.63 9.49
CA GLU A 243 -20.87 -1.60 10.47
C GLU A 243 -19.91 -0.58 9.86
N CYS A 244 -18.81 -1.03 9.24
CA CYS A 244 -17.79 -0.17 8.65
C CYS A 244 -18.36 0.74 7.57
N PHE A 245 -19.16 0.20 6.64
CA PHE A 245 -19.71 0.95 5.51
C PHE A 245 -21.06 1.62 5.82
N GLY A 246 -21.69 1.34 6.96
CA GLY A 246 -22.94 1.96 7.38
C GLY A 246 -24.17 1.53 6.57
N LEU A 247 -24.11 0.35 5.93
CA LEU A 247 -25.24 -0.25 5.20
C LEU A 247 -25.21 -1.76 5.34
N ARG A 248 -26.38 -2.39 5.28
CA ARG A 248 -26.49 -3.85 5.40
C ARG A 248 -25.89 -4.52 4.17
N LEU A 249 -24.82 -5.30 4.36
CA LEU A 249 -24.09 -5.99 3.32
C LEU A 249 -24.23 -7.52 3.42
N ARG A 250 -24.17 -8.18 2.28
CA ARG A 250 -23.85 -9.61 2.15
C ARG A 250 -22.43 -9.71 1.60
N LEU A 251 -21.70 -10.70 2.08
CA LEU A 251 -20.36 -11.03 1.63
C LEU A 251 -20.38 -12.45 1.06
N ASP A 252 -19.93 -12.60 -0.15
CA ASP A 252 -19.73 -13.90 -0.80
C ASP A 252 -18.21 -14.12 -0.95
N GLU A 253 -17.76 -15.36 -0.79
CA GLU A 253 -16.39 -15.79 -1.00
C GLU A 253 -16.39 -16.97 -1.99
N ALA A 254 -15.55 -16.88 -3.00
CA ALA A 254 -15.30 -17.95 -3.95
C ALA A 254 -13.84 -17.92 -4.40
N ASP A 255 -13.16 -19.06 -4.36
CA ASP A 255 -11.76 -19.22 -4.79
C ASP A 255 -10.79 -18.23 -4.13
N GLY A 256 -11.00 -17.90 -2.84
CA GLY A 256 -10.22 -16.91 -2.10
C GLY A 256 -10.42 -15.46 -2.54
N ARG A 257 -11.49 -15.20 -3.30
CA ARG A 257 -11.92 -13.86 -3.74
C ARG A 257 -13.24 -13.50 -3.05
N TYR A 258 -13.40 -12.23 -2.77
CA TYR A 258 -14.56 -11.70 -2.06
C TYR A 258 -15.40 -10.81 -2.99
N ALA A 259 -16.71 -10.80 -2.75
CA ALA A 259 -17.63 -9.86 -3.37
C ALA A 259 -18.66 -9.41 -2.33
N ALA A 260 -18.93 -8.10 -2.29
CA ALA A 260 -19.92 -7.55 -1.38
C ALA A 260 -21.03 -6.82 -2.14
N ARG A 261 -22.26 -6.98 -1.64
CA ARG A 261 -23.43 -6.29 -2.18
C ARG A 261 -24.41 -5.91 -1.08
N ALA A 262 -25.18 -4.86 -1.30
CA ALA A 262 -26.24 -4.49 -0.39
C ALA A 262 -27.23 -5.64 -0.22
N ALA A 263 -27.59 -5.95 1.04
CA ALA A 263 -28.68 -6.89 1.31
C ALA A 263 -30.02 -6.25 0.92
N ALA A 264 -30.92 -7.03 0.35
CA ALA A 264 -32.27 -6.54 0.07
C ALA A 264 -32.92 -5.98 1.35
N ALA A 265 -33.60 -4.83 1.22
CA ALA A 265 -34.45 -4.35 2.29
C ALA A 265 -35.56 -5.39 2.53
N VAL A 266 -35.74 -5.81 3.77
CA VAL A 266 -36.86 -6.68 4.19
C VAL A 266 -38.08 -5.81 4.38
#